data_78cbc7eb8a62a1f2a3cf8f8304864e45
#
_entry.id   78cbc7eb8a62a1f2a3cf8f8304864e45
#
_cell.length_a   1.000
_cell.length_b   1.000
_cell.length_c   1.000
_cell.angle_alpha   90.00
_cell.angle_beta   90.00
_cell.angle_gamma   90.00
#
_symmetry.space_group_name_H-M   'P 1'
#
loop_
_entity.id
_entity.type
_entity.pdbx_description
1 polymer ?
#
loop_
_entity_poly.entity_id
_entity_poly.type
_entity_poly.pdbx_seq_one_letter_code
_entity_poly.pdbx_strand_id
1 'polypeptide(L)'
;MKTVNLFEELLKQKHREIKSDDLKKHIKKIWIENNLNKKKNKISLSNSNDSSFNSLIFEKMETKNIFHLNTIEKICVKYRLRFLDSSLFKGIYPSNISNIISSLENKHNTKLKNFMIMAPSKLFKIKSPDDPILFVPIGNDYYYLVHKWGKEFNSIRKLLVLPFKNIDNLTVFSILVSVIFSLIGKLIFPD
;
A
#
# COMPACT_ATOMS: atom_id res chain seq x y z
N MET A 1 -6.52 9.91 -21.61
CA MET A 1 -6.24 8.63 -20.93
C MET A 1 -6.73 8.73 -19.51
N LYS A 2 -7.56 7.78 -19.02
CA LYS A 2 -7.98 7.78 -17.61
C LYS A 2 -6.79 7.41 -16.72
N THR A 3 -6.51 8.22 -15.74
CA THR A 3 -5.51 7.96 -14.69
C THR A 3 -6.15 7.15 -13.54
N VAL A 4 -5.35 6.42 -12.79
CA VAL A 4 -5.78 5.64 -11.63
C VAL A 4 -5.15 6.22 -10.37
N ASN A 5 -5.99 6.63 -9.46
CA ASN A 5 -5.60 7.07 -8.15
C ASN A 5 -5.52 5.86 -7.21
N LEU A 6 -4.32 5.51 -6.76
CA LEU A 6 -4.10 4.36 -5.87
C LEU A 6 -4.84 4.49 -4.54
N PHE A 7 -4.96 5.69 -4.01
CA PHE A 7 -5.69 5.92 -2.77
C PHE A 7 -7.19 5.58 -2.93
N GLU A 8 -7.79 5.99 -4.05
CA GLU A 8 -9.18 5.63 -4.35
C GLU A 8 -9.36 4.12 -4.54
N GLU A 9 -8.40 3.45 -5.17
CA GLU A 9 -8.45 2.00 -5.32
C GLU A 9 -8.29 1.27 -3.97
N LEU A 10 -7.43 1.77 -3.08
CA LEU A 10 -7.33 1.28 -1.70
C LEU A 10 -8.65 1.45 -0.95
N LEU A 11 -9.28 2.62 -1.05
CA LEU A 11 -10.59 2.87 -0.44
C LEU A 11 -11.67 1.95 -1.01
N LYS A 12 -11.76 1.79 -2.32
CA LYS A 12 -12.70 0.85 -2.97
C LYS A 12 -12.49 -0.59 -2.51
N GLN A 13 -11.24 -1.03 -2.43
CA GLN A 13 -10.92 -2.38 -1.97
C GLN A 13 -11.31 -2.56 -0.49
N LYS A 14 -10.98 -1.59 0.36
CA LYS A 14 -11.37 -1.57 1.76
C LYS A 14 -12.90 -1.64 1.95
N HIS A 15 -13.68 -0.86 1.19
CA HIS A 15 -15.16 -0.90 1.25
C HIS A 15 -15.76 -2.23 0.81
N ARG A 16 -15.08 -2.96 -0.08
CA ARG A 16 -15.51 -4.32 -0.48
C ARG A 16 -15.27 -5.35 0.62
N GLU A 17 -14.24 -5.16 1.44
CA GLU A 17 -13.83 -6.13 2.46
C GLU A 17 -14.58 -5.96 3.77
N ILE A 18 -14.94 -4.73 4.15
CA ILE A 18 -15.49 -4.42 5.47
C ILE A 18 -16.57 -3.34 5.37
N LYS A 19 -17.75 -3.60 5.92
CA LYS A 19 -18.75 -2.54 6.18
C LYS A 19 -18.17 -1.57 7.21
N SER A 20 -18.27 -0.26 6.97
CA SER A 20 -17.54 0.79 7.68
C SER A 20 -17.70 0.81 9.21
N ASP A 21 -18.84 0.36 9.73
CA ASP A 21 -19.14 0.38 11.17
C ASP A 21 -18.46 -0.77 11.92
N ASP A 22 -18.31 -1.94 11.28
CA ASP A 22 -17.60 -3.08 11.86
C ASP A 22 -16.09 -2.82 11.91
N LEU A 23 -15.55 -2.05 10.95
CA LEU A 23 -14.14 -1.67 10.93
C LEU A 23 -13.79 -0.81 12.14
N LYS A 24 -14.58 0.22 12.45
CA LYS A 24 -14.33 1.11 13.60
C LYS A 24 -14.33 0.34 14.91
N LYS A 25 -15.31 -0.56 15.10
CA LYS A 25 -15.39 -1.42 16.29
C LYS A 25 -14.21 -2.37 16.39
N HIS A 26 -13.82 -2.99 15.29
CA HIS A 26 -12.72 -3.95 15.23
C HIS A 26 -11.37 -3.28 15.52
N ILE A 27 -11.08 -2.14 14.87
CA ILE A 27 -9.86 -1.36 15.11
C ILE A 27 -9.81 -0.84 16.55
N LYS A 28 -10.93 -0.35 17.10
CA LYS A 28 -11.00 0.11 18.51
C LYS A 28 -10.71 -1.03 19.49
N LYS A 29 -11.24 -2.23 19.25
CA LYS A 29 -10.97 -3.41 20.09
C LYS A 29 -9.49 -3.77 20.07
N ILE A 30 -8.90 -3.87 18.88
CA ILE A 30 -7.47 -4.16 18.69
C ILE A 30 -6.58 -3.11 19.36
N TRP A 31 -6.94 -1.83 19.22
CA TRP A 31 -6.19 -0.74 19.84
C TRP A 31 -6.22 -0.81 21.38
N ILE A 32 -7.39 -1.13 21.98
CA ILE A 32 -7.53 -1.35 23.43
C ILE A 32 -6.67 -2.53 23.87
N GLU A 33 -6.73 -3.67 23.17
CA GLU A 33 -5.93 -4.86 23.45
C GLU A 33 -4.42 -4.59 23.39
N ASN A 34 -3.95 -3.85 22.38
CA ASN A 34 -2.54 -3.46 22.25
C ASN A 34 -2.09 -2.54 23.38
N ASN A 35 -2.92 -1.59 23.81
CA ASN A 35 -2.60 -0.71 24.95
C ASN A 35 -2.59 -1.44 26.28
N LEU A 36 -3.46 -2.43 26.47
CA LEU A 36 -3.46 -3.30 27.65
C LEU A 36 -2.21 -4.19 27.69
N ASN A 37 -1.82 -4.76 26.56
CA ASN A 37 -0.61 -5.57 26.44
C ASN A 37 0.67 -4.72 26.64
N LYS A 38 0.70 -3.46 26.16
CA LYS A 38 1.78 -2.51 26.50
C LYS A 38 1.92 -2.25 27.98
N LYS A 39 0.82 -2.08 28.71
CA LYS A 39 0.86 -1.92 30.18
C LYS A 39 1.39 -3.18 30.86
N LYS A 40 0.97 -4.38 30.45
CA LYS A 40 1.46 -5.65 30.99
C LYS A 40 2.94 -5.87 30.67
N ASN A 41 3.38 -5.59 29.43
CA ASN A 41 4.78 -5.76 29.00
C ASN A 41 5.73 -4.73 29.61
N LYS A 42 5.26 -3.50 29.97
CA LYS A 42 6.07 -2.53 30.73
C LYS A 42 6.41 -3.00 32.13
N ILE A 43 5.60 -3.88 32.71
CA ILE A 43 5.85 -4.44 34.05
C ILE A 43 6.83 -5.62 33.98
N SER A 44 6.93 -6.32 32.86
CA SER A 44 7.75 -7.52 32.70
C SER A 44 9.06 -7.35 31.94
N LEU A 45 9.30 -6.23 31.25
CA LEU A 45 10.49 -6.04 30.39
C LEU A 45 11.01 -4.61 30.50
N SER A 46 11.89 -4.38 31.46
CA SER A 46 12.65 -3.13 31.60
C SER A 46 13.75 -2.93 30.52
N ASN A 47 13.82 -3.75 29.49
CA ASN A 47 14.89 -3.70 28.47
C ASN A 47 14.45 -4.22 27.10
N SER A 48 13.48 -3.59 26.42
CA SER A 48 13.43 -3.65 24.96
C SER A 48 12.57 -2.51 24.39
N ASN A 49 13.24 -1.49 23.86
CA ASN A 49 12.64 -0.29 23.27
C ASN A 49 12.21 -0.46 21.81
N ASP A 50 11.87 -1.64 21.33
CA ASP A 50 11.40 -1.87 19.95
C ASP A 50 9.95 -2.35 19.93
N SER A 51 9.03 -1.41 20.13
CA SER A 51 7.67 -1.63 19.65
C SER A 51 7.69 -1.53 18.12
N SER A 52 7.45 -2.64 17.41
CA SER A 52 7.37 -2.69 15.95
C SER A 52 6.26 -1.82 15.34
N PHE A 53 5.43 -1.18 16.13
CA PHE A 53 4.29 -0.34 15.72
C PHE A 53 4.24 0.99 16.45
N ASN A 54 3.54 1.98 15.87
CA ASN A 54 3.40 3.33 16.39
C ASN A 54 2.12 3.49 17.22
N SER A 55 2.22 4.16 18.38
CA SER A 55 1.08 4.46 19.25
C SER A 55 0.39 5.74 18.81
N LEU A 56 -0.45 5.68 17.78
CA LEU A 56 -1.27 6.81 17.40
C LEU A 56 -2.53 6.91 18.31
N ILE A 57 -2.98 8.13 18.59
CA ILE A 57 -4.21 8.38 19.34
C ILE A 57 -5.39 8.09 18.43
N PHE A 58 -6.23 7.11 18.79
CA PHE A 58 -7.30 6.60 17.90
C PHE A 58 -8.29 7.69 17.49
N GLU A 59 -8.72 8.53 18.44
CA GLU A 59 -9.70 9.59 18.21
C GLU A 59 -9.24 10.65 17.22
N LYS A 60 -7.91 10.81 17.07
CA LYS A 60 -7.29 11.76 16.14
C LYS A 60 -6.98 11.14 14.77
N MET A 61 -7.16 9.82 14.61
CA MET A 61 -6.94 9.16 13.33
C MET A 61 -8.14 9.28 12.41
N GLU A 62 -7.88 9.54 11.14
CA GLU A 62 -8.90 9.46 10.11
C GLU A 62 -9.09 8.02 9.64
N THR A 63 -10.26 7.45 9.89
CA THR A 63 -10.57 6.05 9.56
C THR A 63 -10.35 5.72 8.07
N LYS A 64 -10.52 6.70 7.17
CA LYS A 64 -10.26 6.51 5.74
C LYS A 64 -8.80 6.17 5.43
N ASN A 65 -7.85 6.64 6.27
CA ASN A 65 -6.41 6.46 6.10
C ASN A 65 -5.87 5.19 6.79
N ILE A 66 -6.72 4.38 7.40
CA ILE A 66 -6.32 3.12 8.06
C ILE A 66 -6.60 1.95 7.11
N PHE A 67 -5.60 1.14 6.83
CA PHE A 67 -5.69 -0.02 5.93
C PHE A 67 -5.10 -1.26 6.58
N HIS A 68 -5.74 -2.41 6.36
CA HIS A 68 -5.20 -3.71 6.73
C HIS A 68 -4.19 -4.19 5.70
N LEU A 69 -3.18 -4.96 6.11
CA LEU A 69 -2.13 -5.49 5.23
C LEU A 69 -2.72 -6.24 4.02
N ASN A 70 -3.73 -7.09 4.22
CA ASN A 70 -4.39 -7.82 3.13
C ASN A 70 -4.95 -6.89 2.05
N THR A 71 -5.50 -5.72 2.43
CA THR A 71 -6.00 -4.72 1.48
C THR A 71 -4.85 -4.13 0.66
N ILE A 72 -3.74 -3.82 1.34
CA ILE A 72 -2.52 -3.31 0.71
C ILE A 72 -1.94 -4.35 -0.25
N GLU A 73 -1.83 -5.61 0.18
CA GLU A 73 -1.32 -6.74 -0.62
C GLU A 73 -2.15 -6.97 -1.89
N LYS A 74 -3.48 -6.97 -1.78
CA LYS A 74 -4.36 -7.11 -2.95
C LYS A 74 -4.14 -6.01 -3.98
N ILE A 75 -3.93 -4.77 -3.53
CA ILE A 75 -3.61 -3.65 -4.42
C ILE A 75 -2.19 -3.81 -4.99
N CYS A 76 -1.23 -4.26 -4.18
CA CYS A 76 0.13 -4.55 -4.65
C CYS A 76 0.13 -5.60 -5.77
N VAL A 77 -0.60 -6.69 -5.60
CA VAL A 77 -0.76 -7.74 -6.63
C VAL A 77 -1.47 -7.17 -7.87
N LYS A 78 -2.58 -6.43 -7.68
CA LYS A 78 -3.40 -5.87 -8.76
C LYS A 78 -2.63 -4.92 -9.69
N TYR A 79 -1.72 -4.12 -9.13
CA TYR A 79 -0.95 -3.11 -9.88
C TYR A 79 0.54 -3.42 -9.98
N ARG A 80 0.97 -4.60 -9.55
CA ARG A 80 2.37 -5.04 -9.50
C ARG A 80 3.26 -4.05 -8.76
N LEU A 81 2.83 -3.73 -7.55
CA LEU A 81 3.56 -2.87 -6.62
C LEU A 81 4.36 -3.72 -5.62
N ARG A 82 5.24 -3.07 -4.88
CA ARG A 82 5.94 -3.60 -3.72
C ARG A 82 5.55 -2.79 -2.49
N PHE A 83 5.43 -3.46 -1.36
CA PHE A 83 5.25 -2.86 -0.06
C PHE A 83 6.48 -3.21 0.77
N LEU A 84 7.40 -2.26 0.92
CA LEU A 84 8.73 -2.48 1.51
C LEU A 84 9.06 -1.35 2.48
N ASP A 85 10.08 -1.61 3.32
CA ASP A 85 10.62 -0.58 4.21
C ASP A 85 11.08 0.67 3.43
N SER A 86 10.84 1.83 4.03
CA SER A 86 11.17 3.13 3.43
C SER A 86 12.66 3.34 3.19
N SER A 87 13.53 2.65 3.93
CA SER A 87 14.98 2.68 3.74
C SER A 87 15.43 2.13 2.38
N LEU A 88 14.63 1.22 1.80
CA LEU A 88 14.89 0.64 0.48
C LEU A 88 14.43 1.53 -0.68
N PHE A 89 13.71 2.61 -0.38
CA PHE A 89 13.15 3.49 -1.40
C PHE A 89 14.22 4.41 -1.98
N LYS A 90 14.43 4.36 -3.30
CA LYS A 90 15.39 5.19 -4.05
C LYS A 90 14.74 6.32 -4.84
N GLY A 91 13.41 6.45 -4.75
CA GLY A 91 12.68 7.54 -5.37
C GLY A 91 12.93 8.88 -4.68
N ILE A 92 12.31 9.94 -5.22
CA ILE A 92 12.43 11.29 -4.67
C ILE A 92 11.28 11.50 -3.67
N TYR A 93 11.63 11.87 -2.44
CA TYR A 93 10.67 12.34 -1.45
C TYR A 93 10.25 13.79 -1.74
N PRO A 94 8.98 14.15 -1.49
CA PRO A 94 8.58 15.54 -1.58
C PRO A 94 9.27 16.40 -0.51
N SER A 95 9.60 17.65 -0.83
CA SER A 95 10.29 18.56 0.09
C SER A 95 9.55 18.82 1.41
N ASN A 96 8.21 18.72 1.38
CA ASN A 96 7.34 18.92 2.54
C ASN A 96 7.10 17.68 3.39
N ILE A 97 7.70 16.52 3.06
CA ILE A 97 7.43 15.26 3.77
C ILE A 97 7.78 15.35 5.26
N SER A 98 8.88 16.02 5.60
CA SER A 98 9.28 16.23 7.00
C SER A 98 8.24 17.02 7.79
N ASN A 99 7.65 18.05 7.19
CA ASN A 99 6.60 18.84 7.82
C ASN A 99 5.32 18.03 8.05
N ILE A 100 4.97 17.17 7.09
CA ILE A 100 3.80 16.28 7.20
C ILE A 100 4.01 15.27 8.34
N ILE A 101 5.19 14.65 8.40
CA ILE A 101 5.53 13.70 9.47
C ILE A 101 5.51 14.42 10.83
N SER A 102 6.17 15.57 10.95
CA SER A 102 6.20 16.35 12.20
C SER A 102 4.81 16.80 12.65
N SER A 103 3.96 17.22 11.71
CA SER A 103 2.57 17.56 12.02
C SER A 103 1.78 16.38 12.56
N LEU A 104 1.97 15.18 11.98
CA LEU A 104 1.33 13.96 12.45
C LEU A 104 1.88 13.52 13.81
N GLU A 105 3.19 13.60 14.02
CA GLU A 105 3.85 13.32 15.30
C GLU A 105 3.32 14.24 16.42
N ASN A 106 3.23 15.54 16.15
CA ASN A 106 2.70 16.54 17.10
C ASN A 106 1.22 16.30 17.39
N LYS A 107 0.41 15.99 16.35
CA LYS A 107 -1.01 15.68 16.50
C LYS A 107 -1.25 14.49 17.42
N HIS A 108 -0.39 13.48 17.36
CA HIS A 108 -0.50 12.23 18.12
C HIS A 108 0.43 12.15 19.35
N ASN A 109 1.24 13.19 19.57
CA ASN A 109 2.23 13.26 20.65
C ASN A 109 3.12 12.00 20.72
N THR A 110 3.65 11.58 19.55
CA THR A 110 4.47 10.37 19.41
C THR A 110 5.51 10.55 18.31
N LYS A 111 6.63 9.83 18.39
CA LYS A 111 7.61 9.74 17.29
C LYS A 111 7.29 8.55 16.40
N LEU A 112 7.20 8.79 15.11
CA LEU A 112 6.88 7.77 14.12
C LEU A 112 8.14 7.00 13.70
N LYS A 113 8.00 5.67 13.58
CA LYS A 113 9.08 4.74 13.21
C LYS A 113 8.55 3.69 12.22
N ASN A 114 9.49 2.96 11.60
CA ASN A 114 9.17 1.81 10.74
C ASN A 114 8.26 2.18 9.57
N PHE A 115 8.64 3.23 8.86
CA PHE A 115 7.89 3.66 7.68
C PHE A 115 7.95 2.61 6.57
N MET A 116 6.80 2.34 5.96
CA MET A 116 6.66 1.44 4.81
C MET A 116 6.21 2.22 3.59
N ILE A 117 6.70 1.83 2.41
CA ILE A 117 6.32 2.46 1.14
C ILE A 117 5.69 1.44 0.21
N MET A 118 4.52 1.79 -0.32
CA MET A 118 3.89 1.08 -1.43
C MET A 118 4.21 1.80 -2.73
N ALA A 119 4.97 1.14 -3.62
CA ALA A 119 5.42 1.72 -4.87
C ALA A 119 5.73 0.65 -5.93
N PRO A 120 5.81 1.01 -7.23
CA PRO A 120 6.34 0.13 -8.25
C PRO A 120 7.76 -0.35 -7.95
N SER A 121 8.08 -1.59 -8.32
CA SER A 121 9.40 -2.19 -8.08
C SER A 121 10.57 -1.35 -8.60
N LYS A 122 10.36 -0.59 -9.67
CA LYS A 122 11.38 0.28 -10.27
C LYS A 122 11.80 1.42 -9.33
N LEU A 123 10.90 1.93 -8.45
CA LEU A 123 11.22 2.99 -7.49
C LEU A 123 12.16 2.55 -6.35
N PHE A 124 12.34 1.25 -6.19
CA PHE A 124 13.35 0.67 -5.29
C PHE A 124 14.71 0.43 -5.99
N LYS A 125 14.77 0.67 -7.31
CA LYS A 125 15.99 0.53 -8.13
C LYS A 125 16.42 1.85 -8.78
N ILE A 126 15.46 2.64 -9.29
CA ILE A 126 15.69 3.83 -10.11
C ILE A 126 14.72 4.93 -9.66
N LYS A 127 15.14 6.21 -9.76
CA LYS A 127 14.26 7.37 -9.55
C LYS A 127 13.20 7.44 -10.66
N SER A 128 11.93 7.49 -10.31
CA SER A 128 10.80 7.58 -11.24
C SER A 128 9.67 8.42 -10.62
N PRO A 129 8.86 9.15 -11.40
CA PRO A 129 7.77 10.00 -10.92
C PRO A 129 6.46 9.25 -10.59
N ASP A 130 6.48 7.94 -10.45
CA ASP A 130 5.29 7.15 -10.12
C ASP A 130 4.75 7.49 -8.73
N ASP A 131 3.49 7.14 -8.48
CA ASP A 131 2.69 7.47 -7.29
C ASP A 131 3.03 6.57 -6.06
N PRO A 132 4.05 6.91 -5.25
CA PRO A 132 4.33 6.16 -4.03
C PRO A 132 3.43 6.62 -2.88
N ILE A 133 3.12 5.68 -1.97
CA ILE A 133 2.33 5.93 -0.78
C ILE A 133 3.12 5.51 0.46
N LEU A 134 3.23 6.42 1.42
CA LEU A 134 3.93 6.23 2.69
C LEU A 134 2.94 5.81 3.78
N PHE A 135 3.30 4.77 4.49
CA PHE A 135 2.53 4.21 5.61
C PHE A 135 3.38 4.10 6.87
N VAL A 136 2.70 4.03 8.03
CA VAL A 136 3.31 3.63 9.29
C VAL A 136 2.49 2.51 9.93
N PRO A 137 3.12 1.48 10.52
CA PRO A 137 2.41 0.41 11.22
C PRO A 137 1.78 0.94 12.52
N ILE A 138 0.53 0.55 12.77
CA ILE A 138 -0.21 0.90 13.98
C ILE A 138 -0.59 -0.32 14.83
N GLY A 139 -0.12 -1.51 14.43
CA GLY A 139 -0.31 -2.79 15.11
C GLY A 139 -1.35 -3.69 14.44
N ASN A 140 -1.25 -5.00 14.71
CA ASN A 140 -2.15 -6.06 14.21
C ASN A 140 -2.40 -5.99 12.69
N ASP A 141 -1.32 -5.86 11.92
CA ASP A 141 -1.34 -5.76 10.45
C ASP A 141 -2.13 -4.56 9.90
N TYR A 142 -2.41 -3.55 10.75
CA TYR A 142 -2.96 -2.28 10.29
C TYR A 142 -1.88 -1.23 10.10
N TYR A 143 -2.08 -0.46 9.04
CA TYR A 143 -1.19 0.62 8.62
C TYR A 143 -1.97 1.92 8.45
N TYR A 144 -1.38 3.02 8.90
CA TYR A 144 -1.92 4.36 8.70
C TYR A 144 -1.22 5.03 7.53
N LEU A 145 -2.00 5.54 6.58
CA LEU A 145 -1.48 6.29 5.43
C LEU A 145 -1.06 7.68 5.89
N VAL A 146 0.24 7.98 5.74
CA VAL A 146 0.86 9.26 6.12
C VAL A 146 0.75 10.25 4.96
N HIS A 147 1.20 9.84 3.77
CA HIS A 147 1.24 10.71 2.60
C HIS A 147 1.30 9.93 1.30
N LYS A 148 0.78 10.56 0.24
CA LYS A 148 0.96 10.08 -1.13
C LYS A 148 1.48 11.21 -2.00
N TRP A 149 2.36 10.90 -2.96
CA TRP A 149 2.92 11.88 -3.89
C TRP A 149 3.25 11.23 -5.23
N GLY A 150 3.58 12.04 -6.23
CA GLY A 150 3.91 11.57 -7.57
C GLY A 150 2.75 11.74 -8.55
N LYS A 151 2.87 11.14 -9.72
CA LYS A 151 1.87 11.18 -10.79
C LYS A 151 1.00 9.92 -10.74
N GLU A 152 -0.30 10.10 -10.89
CA GLU A 152 -1.25 8.99 -10.94
C GLU A 152 -0.91 7.97 -12.04
N PHE A 153 -1.19 6.71 -11.77
CA PHE A 153 -0.93 5.63 -12.72
C PHE A 153 -1.84 5.70 -13.93
N ASN A 154 -1.29 5.27 -15.06
CA ASN A 154 -2.09 4.99 -16.24
C ASN A 154 -3.01 3.79 -16.00
N SER A 155 -4.30 3.91 -16.34
CA SER A 155 -5.31 2.83 -16.21
C SER A 155 -4.91 1.56 -16.98
N ILE A 156 -4.14 1.70 -18.06
CA ILE A 156 -3.62 0.58 -18.87
C ILE A 156 -2.70 -0.33 -18.06
N ARG A 157 -2.06 0.18 -17.00
CA ARG A 157 -1.17 -0.63 -16.15
C ARG A 157 -1.86 -1.87 -15.58
N LYS A 158 -3.13 -1.76 -15.17
CA LYS A 158 -3.92 -2.89 -14.69
C LYS A 158 -4.04 -3.97 -15.78
N LEU A 159 -4.28 -3.58 -17.02
CA LEU A 159 -4.39 -4.49 -18.16
C LEU A 159 -3.04 -5.15 -18.48
N LEU A 160 -1.97 -4.37 -18.49
CA LEU A 160 -0.61 -4.87 -18.75
C LEU A 160 -0.10 -5.86 -17.69
N VAL A 161 -0.62 -5.78 -16.46
CA VAL A 161 -0.23 -6.69 -15.36
C VAL A 161 -1.07 -7.97 -15.37
N LEU A 162 -2.24 -7.98 -16.00
CA LEU A 162 -3.17 -9.12 -16.04
C LEU A 162 -2.52 -10.45 -16.45
N PRO A 163 -1.71 -10.52 -17.54
CA PRO A 163 -1.06 -11.77 -17.94
C PRO A 163 -0.12 -12.34 -16.90
N PHE A 164 0.52 -11.48 -16.12
CA PHE A 164 1.55 -11.86 -15.13
C PHE A 164 1.01 -12.12 -13.72
N LYS A 165 -0.32 -12.14 -13.55
CA LYS A 165 -0.96 -12.34 -12.27
C LYS A 165 -0.94 -13.81 -11.84
N ASN A 166 -1.27 -14.71 -12.75
CA ASN A 166 -1.31 -16.16 -12.57
C ASN A 166 -0.78 -16.85 -13.83
N ILE A 167 -0.35 -18.12 -13.69
CA ILE A 167 0.12 -18.94 -14.82
C ILE A 167 -1.00 -19.13 -15.84
N ASP A 168 -2.25 -19.34 -15.41
CA ASP A 168 -3.41 -19.51 -16.28
C ASP A 168 -3.64 -18.26 -17.17
N ASN A 169 -3.53 -17.06 -16.57
CA ASN A 169 -3.65 -15.81 -17.34
C ASN A 169 -2.51 -15.65 -18.36
N LEU A 170 -1.30 -16.12 -18.02
CA LEU A 170 -0.15 -16.06 -18.91
C LEU A 170 -0.36 -16.99 -20.11
N THR A 171 -0.85 -18.23 -19.89
CA THR A 171 -1.19 -19.18 -20.97
C THR A 171 -2.26 -18.64 -21.90
N VAL A 172 -3.36 -18.12 -21.35
CA VAL A 172 -4.43 -17.52 -22.17
C VAL A 172 -3.91 -16.33 -22.99
N PHE A 173 -3.11 -15.47 -22.39
CA PHE A 173 -2.48 -14.34 -23.08
C PHE A 173 -1.54 -14.82 -24.20
N SER A 174 -0.73 -15.84 -23.97
CA SER A 174 0.19 -16.42 -24.95
C SER A 174 -0.57 -16.98 -26.15
N ILE A 175 -1.68 -17.70 -25.91
CA ILE A 175 -2.55 -18.21 -26.98
C ILE A 175 -3.16 -17.07 -27.80
N LEU A 176 -3.69 -16.04 -27.14
CA LEU A 176 -4.26 -14.87 -27.82
C LEU A 176 -3.23 -14.16 -28.71
N VAL A 177 -2.02 -13.97 -28.19
CA VAL A 177 -0.92 -13.36 -28.97
C VAL A 177 -0.56 -14.21 -30.16
N SER A 178 -0.46 -15.55 -30.01
CA SER A 178 -0.17 -16.47 -31.14
C SER A 178 -1.24 -16.40 -32.24
N VAL A 179 -2.52 -16.35 -31.86
CA VAL A 179 -3.63 -16.21 -32.81
C VAL A 179 -3.54 -14.88 -33.57
N ILE A 180 -3.27 -13.78 -32.87
CA ILE A 180 -3.12 -12.46 -33.49
C ILE A 180 -1.95 -12.45 -34.50
N PHE A 181 -0.80 -13.01 -34.10
CA PHE A 181 0.35 -13.11 -34.99
C PHE A 181 0.07 -13.99 -36.24
N SER A 182 -0.67 -15.09 -36.06
CA SER A 182 -1.09 -15.95 -37.20
C SER A 182 -2.00 -15.21 -38.19
N LEU A 183 -2.97 -14.43 -37.67
CA LEU A 183 -3.86 -13.61 -38.48
C LEU A 183 -3.11 -12.51 -39.27
N ILE A 184 -2.20 -11.83 -38.57
CA ILE A 184 -1.35 -10.81 -39.21
C ILE A 184 -0.45 -11.43 -40.26
N GLY A 185 0.12 -12.62 -39.99
CA GLY A 185 0.93 -13.36 -40.97
C GLY A 185 0.17 -13.67 -42.24
N LYS A 186 -1.08 -14.15 -42.17
CA LYS A 186 -1.95 -14.38 -43.33
C LYS A 186 -2.31 -13.10 -44.09
N LEU A 187 -2.38 -11.96 -43.39
CA LEU A 187 -2.69 -10.67 -44.01
C LEU A 187 -1.49 -10.12 -44.81
N ILE A 188 -0.26 -10.37 -44.34
CA ILE A 188 0.98 -9.88 -44.95
C ILE A 188 1.46 -10.81 -46.07
N PHE A 189 1.25 -12.11 -45.89
CA PHE A 189 1.62 -13.14 -46.87
C PHE A 189 0.35 -13.91 -47.28
N PRO A 190 -0.52 -13.30 -48.13
CA PRO A 190 -1.62 -14.03 -48.73
C PRO A 190 -1.05 -15.05 -49.73
N ASP A 191 -1.43 -16.33 -49.60
CA ASP A 191 -1.13 -17.39 -50.54
C ASP A 191 -1.77 -17.09 -51.92
#